data_abb4e48cc565b85d766ba772ee9488d7
#
_entry.id   abb4e48cc565b85d766ba772ee9488d7
#
_cell.length_a   1.000
_cell.length_b   1.000
_cell.length_c   1.000
_cell.angle_alpha   90.00
_cell.angle_beta   90.00
_cell.angle_gamma   90.00
#
_symmetry.space_group_name_H-M   'P 1'
#
loop_
_entity.id
_entity.type
_entity.pdbx_description
1 polymer ?
#
loop_
_entity_poly.entity_id
_entity_poly.type
_entity_poly.pdbx_seq_one_letter_code
_entity_poly.pdbx_strand_id
1 'polypeptide(L)'
;MRHTALSFAMLALATSTCAQFTEKGTHDGVEIAYRWKHPPGKPSELLVRLRNMSDGDRRISLGIDLYYQGRTIETFDADTCLRAGMVLNGRLNGFYFIPQRLTAAQIKDGGADVEVTRTEVTQATCR
;
A
#
# COMPACT_ATOMS: atom_id res chain seq x y z
N MET A 1 20.02 -51.05 -29.69
CA MET A 1 18.95 -50.08 -29.43
C MET A 1 19.33 -49.25 -28.24
N ARG A 2 19.68 -48.00 -28.49
CA ARG A 2 20.10 -47.07 -27.44
C ARG A 2 18.90 -46.20 -27.03
N HIS A 3 18.45 -46.37 -25.80
CA HIS A 3 17.43 -45.49 -25.24
C HIS A 3 18.13 -44.27 -24.61
N THR A 4 18.02 -43.12 -25.24
CA THR A 4 18.43 -41.84 -24.71
C THR A 4 17.31 -41.31 -23.80
N ALA A 5 17.54 -41.36 -22.50
CA ALA A 5 16.65 -40.71 -21.54
C ALA A 5 16.90 -39.18 -21.57
N LEU A 6 15.92 -38.43 -22.04
CA LEU A 6 15.91 -36.96 -21.92
C LEU A 6 15.52 -36.60 -20.47
N SER A 7 16.50 -36.17 -19.69
CA SER A 7 16.23 -35.56 -18.38
C SER A 7 15.72 -34.15 -18.60
N PHE A 8 14.45 -33.91 -18.34
CA PHE A 8 13.89 -32.58 -18.23
C PHE A 8 14.28 -31.99 -16.87
N ALA A 9 15.22 -31.09 -16.88
CA ALA A 9 15.50 -30.27 -15.70
C ALA A 9 14.39 -29.22 -15.56
N MET A 10 13.47 -29.45 -14.63
CA MET A 10 12.52 -28.40 -14.21
C MET A 10 13.29 -27.30 -13.49
N LEU A 11 13.49 -26.17 -14.14
CA LEU A 11 13.93 -24.95 -13.50
C LEU A 11 12.76 -24.42 -12.67
N ALA A 12 12.80 -24.65 -11.35
CA ALA A 12 11.89 -24.00 -10.44
C ALA A 12 12.28 -22.51 -10.37
N LEU A 13 11.52 -21.66 -11.06
CA LEU A 13 11.59 -20.23 -10.88
C LEU A 13 11.09 -19.90 -9.48
N ALA A 14 12.02 -19.65 -8.55
CA ALA A 14 11.69 -19.08 -7.26
C ALA A 14 11.20 -17.65 -7.50
N THR A 15 9.88 -17.47 -7.57
CA THR A 15 9.28 -16.14 -7.52
C THR A 15 9.45 -15.62 -6.10
N SER A 16 10.42 -14.72 -5.91
CA SER A 16 10.49 -13.97 -4.67
C SER A 16 9.23 -13.11 -4.60
N THR A 17 8.31 -13.47 -3.70
CA THR A 17 7.14 -12.67 -3.39
C THR A 17 7.59 -11.45 -2.59
N CYS A 18 8.09 -10.38 -3.26
CA CYS A 18 8.13 -9.06 -2.66
C CYS A 18 6.68 -8.65 -2.40
N ALA A 19 6.35 -8.28 -1.15
CA ALA A 19 5.05 -7.74 -0.80
C ALA A 19 4.78 -6.52 -1.69
N GLN A 20 3.88 -6.65 -2.65
CA GLN A 20 3.54 -5.60 -3.59
C GLN A 20 2.50 -4.67 -2.99
N PHE A 21 2.57 -3.40 -3.39
CA PHE A 21 1.52 -2.45 -3.08
C PHE A 21 0.25 -2.80 -3.83
N THR A 22 -0.88 -2.69 -3.15
CA THR A 22 -2.21 -2.77 -3.74
C THR A 22 -2.66 -1.37 -4.14
N GLU A 23 -2.95 -1.16 -5.41
CA GLU A 23 -3.43 0.12 -5.90
C GLU A 23 -4.88 0.36 -5.52
N LYS A 24 -5.19 1.59 -5.09
CA LYS A 24 -6.54 2.03 -4.70
C LYS A 24 -7.07 3.17 -5.56
N GLY A 25 -6.45 3.44 -6.68
CA GLY A 25 -6.90 4.40 -7.67
C GLY A 25 -5.95 5.56 -7.89
N THR A 26 -6.27 6.35 -8.91
CA THR A 26 -5.55 7.55 -9.30
C THR A 26 -6.54 8.70 -9.35
N HIS A 27 -6.24 9.78 -8.65
CA HIS A 27 -7.09 10.96 -8.56
C HIS A 27 -6.28 12.19 -8.95
N ASP A 28 -6.68 12.87 -10.01
CA ASP A 28 -6.03 14.07 -10.54
C ASP A 28 -4.49 13.93 -10.64
N GLY A 29 -4.05 12.79 -11.17
CA GLY A 29 -2.65 12.45 -11.37
C GLY A 29 -1.93 11.90 -10.13
N VAL A 30 -2.60 11.76 -8.99
CA VAL A 30 -2.03 11.17 -7.77
C VAL A 30 -2.51 9.74 -7.60
N GLU A 31 -1.58 8.81 -7.66
CA GLU A 31 -1.82 7.38 -7.43
C GLU A 31 -1.71 7.06 -5.95
N ILE A 32 -2.68 6.30 -5.44
CA ILE A 32 -2.75 5.85 -4.06
C ILE A 32 -2.59 4.34 -4.02
N ALA A 33 -1.68 3.85 -3.21
CA ALA A 33 -1.47 2.42 -2.99
C ALA A 33 -1.12 2.15 -1.53
N TYR A 34 -1.34 0.92 -1.10
CA TYR A 34 -0.98 0.52 0.25
C TYR A 34 -0.37 -0.88 0.26
N ARG A 35 0.30 -1.21 1.34
CA ARG A 35 0.68 -2.58 1.71
C ARG A 35 0.75 -2.73 3.22
N TRP A 36 0.59 -3.95 3.68
CA TRP A 36 0.86 -4.31 5.06
C TRP A 36 2.32 -4.69 5.25
N LYS A 37 2.87 -4.28 6.37
CA LYS A 37 4.15 -4.77 6.89
C LYS A 37 3.91 -5.40 8.26
N HIS A 38 4.48 -6.58 8.48
CA HIS A 38 4.30 -7.34 9.71
C HIS A 38 5.64 -7.55 10.41
N PRO A 39 6.16 -6.55 11.16
CA PRO A 39 7.42 -6.73 11.87
C PRO A 39 7.28 -7.83 12.93
N PRO A 40 8.27 -8.74 13.07
CA PRO A 40 8.20 -9.80 14.07
C PRO A 40 8.06 -9.24 15.49
N GLY A 41 7.10 -9.76 16.27
CA GLY A 41 6.87 -9.35 17.64
C GLY A 41 6.35 -7.93 17.85
N LYS A 42 5.91 -7.26 16.77
CA LYS A 42 5.41 -5.88 16.79
C LYS A 42 4.04 -5.80 16.12
N PRO A 43 3.27 -4.73 16.38
CA PRO A 43 2.04 -4.49 15.65
C PRO A 43 2.28 -4.38 14.14
N SER A 44 1.28 -4.80 13.36
CA SER A 44 1.29 -4.60 11.91
C SER A 44 1.23 -3.12 11.56
N GLU A 45 1.84 -2.77 10.43
CA GLU A 45 1.89 -1.40 9.93
C GLU A 45 1.22 -1.33 8.56
N LEU A 46 0.30 -0.39 8.39
CA LEU A 46 -0.26 -0.04 7.09
C LEU A 46 0.62 1.02 6.45
N LEU A 47 1.30 0.67 5.38
CA LEU A 47 2.15 1.59 4.63
C LEU A 47 1.37 2.13 3.44
N VAL A 48 1.33 3.45 3.29
CA VAL A 48 0.66 4.12 2.18
C VAL A 48 1.70 4.73 1.26
N ARG A 49 1.55 4.48 -0.04
CA ARG A 49 2.36 5.11 -1.07
C ARG A 49 1.50 6.09 -1.85
N LEU A 50 1.98 7.31 -1.98
CA LEU A 50 1.39 8.35 -2.82
C LEU A 50 2.39 8.72 -3.91
N ARG A 51 1.93 8.73 -5.15
CA ARG A 51 2.76 9.09 -6.29
C ARG A 51 2.08 10.16 -7.13
N ASN A 52 2.70 11.33 -7.21
CA ASN A 52 2.23 12.39 -8.09
C ASN A 52 2.82 12.20 -9.49
N MET A 53 2.01 11.67 -10.39
CA MET A 53 2.39 11.44 -11.79
C MET A 53 2.09 12.64 -12.69
N SER A 54 1.56 13.73 -12.14
CA SER A 54 1.29 14.96 -12.89
C SER A 54 2.54 15.82 -13.05
N ASP A 55 2.45 16.81 -13.90
CA ASP A 55 3.51 17.79 -14.16
C ASP A 55 3.48 19.00 -13.20
N GLY A 56 2.54 19.03 -12.28
CA GLY A 56 2.37 20.09 -11.28
C GLY A 56 2.26 19.57 -9.87
N ASP A 57 2.46 20.47 -8.92
CA ASP A 57 2.30 20.14 -7.50
C ASP A 57 0.83 19.86 -7.19
N ARG A 58 0.59 18.97 -6.23
CA ARG A 58 -0.75 18.58 -5.79
C ARG A 58 -0.80 18.51 -4.27
N ARG A 59 -1.83 19.09 -3.69
CA ARG A 59 -2.20 18.81 -2.30
C ARG A 59 -3.20 17.68 -2.29
N ILE A 60 -2.98 16.69 -1.46
CA ILE A 60 -3.89 15.57 -1.27
C ILE A 60 -4.36 15.50 0.17
N SER A 61 -5.66 15.34 0.35
CA SER A 61 -6.28 14.96 1.62
C SER A 61 -7.02 13.65 1.41
N LEU A 62 -6.74 12.65 2.22
CA LEU A 62 -7.38 11.36 2.09
C LEU A 62 -7.81 10.80 3.44
N GLY A 63 -8.90 10.02 3.42
CA GLY A 63 -9.39 9.22 4.52
C GLY A 63 -9.29 7.75 4.17
N ILE A 64 -8.81 6.94 5.09
CA ILE A 64 -8.68 5.51 4.93
C ILE A 64 -9.44 4.84 6.06
N ASP A 65 -10.38 3.96 5.70
CA ASP A 65 -11.10 3.12 6.65
C ASP A 65 -10.52 1.72 6.69
N LEU A 66 -10.35 1.22 7.88
CA LEU A 66 -9.97 -0.15 8.14
C LEU A 66 -11.20 -0.93 8.60
N TYR A 67 -11.60 -1.92 7.79
CA TYR A 67 -12.73 -2.79 8.05
C TYR A 67 -12.26 -4.14 8.57
N TYR A 68 -13.02 -4.69 9.49
CA TYR A 68 -12.87 -6.05 9.96
C TYR A 68 -14.23 -6.66 10.23
N GLN A 69 -14.49 -7.82 9.64
CA GLN A 69 -15.80 -8.50 9.74
C GLN A 69 -16.97 -7.58 9.36
N GLY A 70 -16.80 -6.80 8.29
CA GLY A 70 -17.83 -5.92 7.75
C GLY A 70 -18.08 -4.64 8.55
N ARG A 71 -17.24 -4.32 9.51
CA ARG A 71 -17.36 -3.10 10.33
C ARG A 71 -16.13 -2.22 10.18
N THR A 72 -16.36 -0.90 10.14
CA THR A 72 -15.29 0.07 10.27
C THR A 72 -14.74 0.02 11.69
N ILE A 73 -13.47 -0.33 11.83
CA ILE A 73 -12.79 -0.44 13.12
C ILE A 73 -11.99 0.82 13.43
N GLU A 74 -11.29 1.36 12.43
CA GLU A 74 -10.49 2.56 12.57
C GLU A 74 -10.56 3.38 11.29
N THR A 75 -10.38 4.68 11.44
CA THR A 75 -10.25 5.62 10.33
C THR A 75 -8.95 6.39 10.49
N PHE A 76 -8.19 6.49 9.41
CA PHE A 76 -6.97 7.27 9.35
C PHE A 76 -7.14 8.42 8.36
N ASP A 77 -6.65 9.59 8.73
CA ASP A 77 -6.64 10.76 7.87
C ASP A 77 -5.20 11.18 7.55
N ALA A 78 -4.97 11.62 6.31
CA ALA A 78 -3.70 12.12 5.87
C ALA A 78 -3.88 13.34 4.97
N ASP A 79 -3.00 14.32 5.12
CA ASP A 79 -2.96 15.53 4.31
C ASP A 79 -1.50 15.88 4.03
N THR A 80 -1.17 16.07 2.76
CA THR A 80 0.18 16.46 2.38
C THR A 80 0.22 17.19 1.04
N CYS A 81 1.34 17.82 0.75
CA CYS A 81 1.62 18.42 -0.54
C CYS A 81 2.69 17.60 -1.27
N LEU A 82 2.39 17.21 -2.51
CA LEU A 82 3.26 16.42 -3.35
C LEU A 82 3.77 17.27 -4.51
N ARG A 83 5.08 17.45 -4.60
CA ARG A 83 5.68 18.05 -5.79
C ARG A 83 5.50 17.16 -7.01
N ALA A 84 5.51 17.75 -8.19
CA ALA A 84 5.46 17.01 -9.45
C ALA A 84 6.48 15.87 -9.46
N GLY A 85 6.05 14.65 -9.79
CA GLY A 85 6.89 13.47 -9.84
C GLY A 85 7.30 12.88 -8.49
N MET A 86 6.89 13.48 -7.37
CA MET A 86 7.26 13.03 -6.04
C MET A 86 6.55 11.72 -5.66
N VAL A 87 7.27 10.85 -4.97
CA VAL A 87 6.74 9.63 -4.37
C VAL A 87 6.97 9.68 -2.87
N LEU A 88 5.90 9.58 -2.10
CA LEU A 88 5.95 9.31 -0.67
C LEU A 88 5.71 7.83 -0.45
N ASN A 89 6.58 7.17 0.30
CA ASN A 89 6.59 5.72 0.40
C ASN A 89 6.70 5.27 1.86
N GLY A 90 5.56 5.09 2.51
CA GLY A 90 5.46 4.48 3.82
C GLY A 90 6.36 5.13 4.87
N ARG A 91 7.14 4.31 5.57
CA ARG A 91 8.00 4.77 6.66
C ARG A 91 9.16 5.65 6.21
N LEU A 92 9.57 5.57 4.96
CA LEU A 92 10.75 6.28 4.51
C LEU A 92 10.56 7.80 4.52
N ASN A 93 9.45 8.26 3.97
CA ASN A 93 9.14 9.69 3.85
C ASN A 93 7.65 9.98 3.76
N GLY A 94 6.82 9.00 4.05
CA GLY A 94 5.39 9.10 3.78
C GLY A 94 4.52 8.74 4.96
N PHE A 95 3.41 8.12 4.66
CA PHE A 95 2.39 7.79 5.63
C PHE A 95 2.43 6.32 5.99
N TYR A 96 2.39 6.06 7.29
CA TYR A 96 2.13 4.73 7.81
C TYR A 96 1.24 4.85 9.04
N PHE A 97 0.41 3.83 9.24
CA PHE A 97 -0.50 3.78 10.37
C PHE A 97 -0.33 2.46 11.10
N ILE A 98 -0.33 2.52 12.42
CA ILE A 98 -0.31 1.34 13.26
C ILE A 98 -1.69 1.19 13.87
N PRO A 99 -2.49 0.19 13.43
CA PRO A 99 -3.81 -0.05 13.99
C PRO A 99 -3.74 -0.30 15.50
N GLN A 100 -4.61 0.35 16.25
CA GLN A 100 -4.69 0.21 17.70
C GLN A 100 -5.77 -0.79 18.13
N ARG A 101 -6.72 -1.10 17.25
CA ARG A 101 -7.91 -1.89 17.58
C ARG A 101 -7.92 -3.27 16.91
N LEU A 102 -6.93 -3.58 16.08
CA LEU A 102 -6.74 -4.89 15.48
C LEU A 102 -5.35 -5.41 15.82
N THR A 103 -5.29 -6.70 16.13
CA THR A 103 -4.01 -7.38 16.37
C THR A 103 -3.32 -7.74 15.04
N ALA A 104 -2.02 -7.96 15.09
CA ALA A 104 -1.27 -8.44 13.91
C ALA A 104 -1.84 -9.77 13.39
N ALA A 105 -2.27 -10.67 14.28
CA ALA A 105 -2.87 -11.94 13.89
C ALA A 105 -4.18 -11.75 13.12
N GLN A 106 -5.05 -10.83 13.56
CA GLN A 106 -6.29 -10.51 12.86
C GLN A 106 -6.05 -9.92 11.47
N ILE A 107 -5.03 -9.09 11.33
CA ILE A 107 -4.66 -8.51 10.04
C ILE A 107 -4.05 -9.57 9.12
N LYS A 108 -3.17 -10.42 9.63
CA LYS A 108 -2.51 -11.48 8.87
C LYS A 108 -3.46 -12.57 8.38
N ASP A 109 -4.56 -12.81 9.07
CA ASP A 109 -5.54 -13.83 8.66
C ASP A 109 -6.35 -13.42 7.41
N GLY A 110 -6.15 -12.19 6.93
CA GLY A 110 -6.79 -11.69 5.72
C GLY A 110 -8.18 -11.10 5.94
N GLY A 111 -8.62 -10.99 7.20
CA GLY A 111 -9.94 -10.45 7.53
C GLY A 111 -10.03 -8.93 7.53
N ALA A 112 -8.90 -8.23 7.45
CA ALA A 112 -8.86 -6.77 7.45
C ALA A 112 -8.86 -6.23 6.01
N ASP A 113 -9.82 -5.36 5.70
CA ASP A 113 -9.92 -4.67 4.42
C ASP A 113 -9.58 -3.20 4.58
N VAL A 114 -8.85 -2.67 3.60
CA VAL A 114 -8.45 -1.25 3.55
C VAL A 114 -9.23 -0.57 2.43
N GLU A 115 -9.95 0.49 2.78
CA GLU A 115 -10.69 1.29 1.81
C GLU A 115 -10.32 2.76 1.91
N VAL A 116 -10.08 3.38 0.76
CA VAL A 116 -9.92 4.82 0.66
C VAL A 116 -11.30 5.43 0.50
N THR A 117 -11.80 6.06 1.54
CA THR A 117 -13.18 6.51 1.64
C THR A 117 -13.37 7.96 1.25
N ARG A 118 -12.30 8.74 1.27
CA ARG A 118 -12.30 10.15 0.88
C ARG A 118 -10.98 10.47 0.20
N THR A 119 -11.05 11.13 -0.94
CA THR A 119 -9.86 11.64 -1.62
C THR A 119 -10.18 13.00 -2.21
N GLU A 120 -9.42 14.00 -1.82
CA GLU A 120 -9.46 15.35 -2.37
C GLU A 120 -8.07 15.72 -2.86
N VAL A 121 -7.94 16.00 -4.14
CA VAL A 121 -6.69 16.41 -4.76
C VAL A 121 -6.90 17.76 -5.41
N THR A 122 -6.06 18.73 -5.06
CA THR A 122 -6.13 20.08 -5.59
C THR A 122 -4.78 20.51 -6.14
N GLN A 123 -4.80 21.43 -7.09
CA GLN A 123 -3.59 22.10 -7.55
C GLN A 123 -3.07 23.00 -6.42
N ALA A 124 -1.77 22.98 -6.21
CA ALA A 124 -1.12 23.72 -5.14
C ALA A 124 0.32 24.03 -5.53
N THR A 125 0.96 24.87 -4.75
CA THR A 125 2.41 25.04 -4.79
C THR A 125 2.96 24.54 -3.47
N CYS A 126 3.76 23.46 -3.53
CA CYS A 126 4.40 22.90 -2.34
C CYS A 126 5.66 23.72 -1.99
N ARG A 127 5.79 24.06 -0.73
CA ARG A 127 6.94 24.84 -0.22
C ARG A 127 7.89 23.95 0.57
#